data_282f18cadfd9a48bfb2ab1999a7bd70a
#
_entry.id   282f18cadfd9a48bfb2ab1999a7bd70a
#
_cell.length_a   1.000
_cell.length_b   1.000
_cell.length_c   1.000
_cell.angle_alpha   90.00
_cell.angle_beta   90.00
_cell.angle_gamma   90.00
#
_symmetry.space_group_name_H-M   'P 1'
#
loop_
_entity.id
_entity.type
_entity.pdbx_description
1 polymer ?
#
loop_
_entity_poly.entity_id
_entity_poly.type
_entity_poly.pdbx_seq_one_letter_code
_entity_poly.pdbx_strand_id
1 'polypeptide(L)'
;MSLAASVAAYVQIRFQHVLALLYKNLLLTIRSRASVFQVIVPSLVLVLIVVLNQVFLVVDADSAPLLPGDVDASKVGAIARCTPGYHQDGCISVGWVNAGASQSMVDQVMNKLFALNEAFGTSIPASERYSFNSAQEADDFLIAKPNYTQGIYIFHSLNETYVNYTIQFNQSILCDAFKSCNDPSVDFLLPFKVNLDRALLQLLVAPDFQLTVTWSDMPHPRLPGRNVFETLGAMLVFVSLIFGLVIECETVVWEKEARLKAGMQVMGLKSSSYWLSWFITHFVITNISIILCIISGLILQLDFFWKNDLVLIYGLFSLFGNCVIGMAYLISSLLQKARLAMFGGFGIILSGLAVFPLQLVILY
;
A
#
# COMPACT_ATOMS: atom_id res chain seq x y z
N MET A 1 60.36 6.27 -36.62
CA MET A 1 58.99 6.66 -36.23
C MET A 1 58.91 6.62 -34.72
N SER A 2 58.67 7.74 -34.02
CA SER A 2 58.71 7.76 -32.56
C SER A 2 57.54 6.93 -31.98
N LEU A 3 57.79 6.29 -30.85
CA LEU A 3 56.78 5.49 -30.13
C LEU A 3 55.47 6.28 -29.93
N ALA A 4 55.57 7.60 -29.74
CA ALA A 4 54.45 8.51 -29.62
C ALA A 4 53.57 8.59 -30.90
N ALA A 5 54.17 8.56 -32.09
CA ALA A 5 53.43 8.59 -33.36
C ALA A 5 52.64 7.28 -33.61
N SER A 6 53.21 6.14 -33.22
CA SER A 6 52.54 4.82 -33.33
C SER A 6 51.39 4.68 -32.34
N VAL A 7 51.52 5.20 -31.11
CA VAL A 7 50.47 5.23 -30.12
C VAL A 7 49.33 6.16 -30.53
N ALA A 8 49.65 7.34 -31.06
CA ALA A 8 48.65 8.30 -31.58
C ALA A 8 47.85 7.71 -32.73
N ALA A 9 48.51 7.09 -33.70
CA ALA A 9 47.85 6.41 -34.83
C ALA A 9 46.92 5.26 -34.35
N TYR A 10 47.35 4.50 -33.37
CA TYR A 10 46.55 3.42 -32.77
C TYR A 10 45.31 3.95 -32.06
N VAL A 11 45.43 5.02 -31.28
CA VAL A 11 44.28 5.67 -30.59
C VAL A 11 43.31 6.25 -31.61
N GLN A 12 43.80 6.87 -32.66
CA GLN A 12 42.98 7.44 -33.73
C GLN A 12 42.18 6.37 -34.48
N ILE A 13 42.76 5.23 -34.83
CA ILE A 13 42.07 4.11 -35.47
C ILE A 13 40.98 3.56 -34.55
N ARG A 14 41.27 3.42 -33.25
CA ARG A 14 40.27 2.98 -32.27
C ARG A 14 39.09 3.94 -32.16
N PHE A 15 39.36 5.22 -32.10
CA PHE A 15 38.34 6.26 -32.05
C PHE A 15 37.40 6.21 -33.28
N GLN A 16 38.00 6.04 -34.48
CA GLN A 16 37.23 5.91 -35.74
C GLN A 16 36.34 4.64 -35.70
N HIS A 17 36.83 3.51 -35.19
CA HIS A 17 36.03 2.28 -35.02
C HIS A 17 34.86 2.50 -34.08
N VAL A 18 35.07 3.15 -32.92
CA VAL A 18 33.99 3.46 -31.99
C VAL A 18 32.97 4.40 -32.62
N LEU A 19 33.40 5.44 -33.32
CA LEU A 19 32.51 6.39 -33.98
C LEU A 19 31.63 5.73 -35.06
N ALA A 20 32.22 4.87 -35.89
CA ALA A 20 31.50 4.13 -36.92
C ALA A 20 30.45 3.17 -36.30
N LEU A 21 30.81 2.52 -35.19
CA LEU A 21 29.88 1.65 -34.43
C LEU A 21 28.77 2.46 -33.75
N LEU A 22 29.07 3.60 -33.18
CA LEU A 22 28.09 4.51 -32.60
C LEU A 22 27.08 4.96 -33.65
N TYR A 23 27.53 5.36 -34.83
CA TYR A 23 26.64 5.74 -35.92
C TYR A 23 25.73 4.57 -36.35
N LYS A 24 26.30 3.35 -36.50
CA LYS A 24 25.53 2.13 -36.77
C LYS A 24 24.48 1.87 -35.67
N ASN A 25 24.90 1.88 -34.41
CA ASN A 25 24.05 1.61 -33.28
C ASN A 25 22.92 2.65 -33.16
N LEU A 26 23.24 3.94 -33.38
CA LEU A 26 22.24 5.01 -33.37
C LEU A 26 21.17 4.81 -34.44
N LEU A 27 21.59 4.48 -35.67
CA LEU A 27 20.65 4.19 -36.76
C LEU A 27 19.76 2.99 -36.48
N LEU A 28 20.31 1.92 -35.88
CA LEU A 28 19.55 0.74 -35.46
C LEU A 28 18.53 1.10 -34.42
N THR A 29 18.95 1.89 -33.42
CA THR A 29 18.08 2.33 -32.31
C THR A 29 16.92 3.20 -32.78
N ILE A 30 17.19 4.21 -33.65
CA ILE A 30 16.13 5.11 -34.16
C ILE A 30 15.12 4.34 -35.01
N ARG A 31 15.54 3.30 -35.72
CA ARG A 31 14.68 2.47 -36.57
C ARG A 31 13.94 1.39 -35.77
N SER A 32 14.40 1.09 -34.56
CA SER A 32 13.80 0.07 -33.69
C SER A 32 12.59 0.62 -32.95
N ARG A 33 11.41 0.01 -33.14
CA ARG A 33 10.21 0.34 -32.38
C ARG A 33 10.39 0.05 -30.90
N ALA A 34 11.14 -0.98 -30.55
CA ALA A 34 11.42 -1.37 -29.16
C ALA A 34 12.21 -0.27 -28.43
N SER A 35 13.21 0.33 -29.06
CA SER A 35 13.99 1.41 -28.47
C SER A 35 13.16 2.69 -28.26
N VAL A 36 12.27 3.02 -29.20
CA VAL A 36 11.34 4.14 -29.02
C VAL A 36 10.41 3.87 -27.83
N PHE A 37 9.92 2.66 -27.72
CA PHE A 37 9.07 2.23 -26.61
C PHE A 37 9.81 2.32 -25.27
N GLN A 38 11.08 1.89 -25.20
CA GLN A 38 11.94 2.02 -24.01
C GLN A 38 12.02 3.48 -23.52
N VAL A 39 12.14 4.43 -24.42
CA VAL A 39 12.25 5.86 -24.08
C VAL A 39 10.93 6.41 -23.53
N ILE A 40 9.80 5.97 -24.05
CA ILE A 40 8.48 6.53 -23.71
C ILE A 40 7.86 5.84 -22.48
N VAL A 41 8.16 4.57 -22.22
CA VAL A 41 7.52 3.76 -21.15
C VAL A 41 7.56 4.43 -19.78
N PRO A 42 8.68 4.98 -19.27
CA PRO A 42 8.67 5.60 -17.95
C PRO A 42 7.70 6.78 -17.84
N SER A 43 7.59 7.59 -18.88
CA SER A 43 6.62 8.70 -18.94
C SER A 43 5.18 8.20 -18.99
N LEU A 44 4.90 7.15 -19.78
CA LEU A 44 3.56 6.53 -19.81
C LEU A 44 3.15 5.93 -18.48
N VAL A 45 4.08 5.34 -17.75
CA VAL A 45 3.83 4.80 -16.41
C VAL A 45 3.45 5.92 -15.43
N LEU A 46 4.10 7.09 -15.49
CA LEU A 46 3.70 8.23 -14.66
C LEU A 46 2.28 8.72 -15.00
N VAL A 47 1.91 8.77 -16.27
CA VAL A 47 0.53 9.10 -16.68
C VAL A 47 -0.45 8.05 -16.13
N LEU A 48 -0.13 6.77 -16.23
CA LEU A 48 -0.94 5.69 -15.66
C LEU A 48 -1.13 5.85 -14.15
N ILE A 49 -0.07 6.19 -13.41
CA ILE A 49 -0.14 6.44 -11.96
C ILE A 49 -1.11 7.58 -11.66
N VAL A 50 -1.06 8.69 -12.42
CA VAL A 50 -1.98 9.82 -12.22
C VAL A 50 -3.42 9.41 -12.49
N VAL A 51 -3.68 8.66 -13.57
CA VAL A 51 -5.02 8.15 -13.88
C VAL A 51 -5.53 7.23 -12.77
N LEU A 52 -4.71 6.29 -12.31
CA LEU A 52 -5.06 5.41 -11.20
C LEU A 52 -5.34 6.21 -9.93
N ASN A 53 -4.51 7.21 -9.63
CA ASN A 53 -4.70 8.07 -8.45
C ASN A 53 -6.04 8.81 -8.52
N GLN A 54 -6.46 9.32 -9.68
CA GLN A 54 -7.76 9.96 -9.85
C GLN A 54 -8.92 8.98 -9.64
N VAL A 55 -8.80 7.75 -10.15
CA VAL A 55 -9.82 6.71 -9.96
C VAL A 55 -9.96 6.31 -8.48
N PHE A 56 -8.83 6.16 -7.77
CA PHE A 56 -8.84 5.79 -6.35
C PHE A 56 -9.19 6.95 -5.42
N LEU A 57 -8.83 8.21 -5.74
CA LEU A 57 -9.22 9.39 -4.95
C LEU A 57 -10.73 9.65 -4.96
N VAL A 58 -11.44 9.25 -6.01
CA VAL A 58 -12.92 9.33 -6.05
C VAL A 58 -13.56 8.39 -5.02
N VAL A 59 -12.80 7.37 -4.57
CA VAL A 59 -13.26 6.39 -3.58
C VAL A 59 -13.00 6.86 -2.13
N ASP A 60 -11.98 7.70 -1.89
CA ASP A 60 -11.64 8.25 -0.57
C ASP A 60 -12.36 9.59 -0.29
N ALA A 61 -13.68 9.63 -0.49
CA ALA A 61 -14.49 10.83 -0.19
C ALA A 61 -14.48 11.23 1.31
N ASP A 62 -14.10 10.31 2.19
CA ASP A 62 -14.00 10.53 3.65
C ASP A 62 -12.76 11.34 4.07
N SER A 63 -11.89 11.71 3.15
CA SER A 63 -10.72 12.55 3.44
C SER A 63 -10.99 14.06 3.38
N ALA A 64 -12.25 14.48 3.30
CA ALA A 64 -12.63 15.90 3.32
C ALA A 64 -12.20 16.54 4.65
N PRO A 65 -11.75 17.82 4.63
CA PRO A 65 -11.46 18.52 5.87
C PRO A 65 -12.76 18.70 6.66
N LEU A 66 -12.72 18.38 7.95
CA LEU A 66 -13.83 18.65 8.85
C LEU A 66 -13.61 20.05 9.48
N LEU A 67 -14.42 21.02 9.08
CA LEU A 67 -14.31 22.39 9.60
C LEU A 67 -15.06 22.52 10.93
N PRO A 68 -14.70 23.47 11.79
CA PRO A 68 -15.33 23.66 13.10
C PRO A 68 -16.84 23.91 13.08
N GLY A 69 -17.42 24.27 11.92
CA GLY A 69 -18.87 24.46 11.74
C GLY A 69 -19.63 23.26 11.16
N ASP A 70 -18.88 22.26 10.66
CA ASP A 70 -19.47 21.09 9.96
C ASP A 70 -19.52 19.85 10.85
N VAL A 71 -19.17 20.00 12.14
CA VAL A 71 -19.13 18.90 13.10
C VAL A 71 -20.52 18.63 13.64
N ASP A 72 -21.22 17.67 13.10
CA ASP A 72 -22.51 17.21 13.61
C ASP A 72 -22.32 16.31 14.83
N ALA A 73 -22.90 16.72 15.95
CA ALA A 73 -22.91 15.90 17.16
C ALA A 73 -24.01 14.82 17.07
N SER A 74 -23.60 13.58 17.00
CA SER A 74 -24.50 12.42 17.00
C SER A 74 -24.82 11.96 18.42
N LYS A 75 -26.10 11.65 18.71
CA LYS A 75 -26.51 11.10 20.01
C LYS A 75 -26.17 9.63 20.08
N VAL A 76 -25.61 9.20 21.23
CA VAL A 76 -25.41 7.78 21.51
C VAL A 76 -26.76 7.10 21.72
N GLY A 77 -27.06 6.16 20.85
CA GLY A 77 -28.32 5.42 20.84
C GLY A 77 -28.32 4.18 21.76
N ALA A 78 -29.28 3.28 21.49
CA ALA A 78 -29.35 1.98 22.11
C ALA A 78 -28.22 1.05 21.66
N ILE A 79 -27.95 0.00 22.43
CA ILE A 79 -27.11 -1.11 22.00
C ILE A 79 -27.83 -1.81 20.83
N ALA A 80 -27.17 -1.90 19.70
CA ALA A 80 -27.72 -2.55 18.52
C ALA A 80 -27.83 -4.06 18.72
N ARG A 81 -28.75 -4.69 17.97
CA ARG A 81 -28.77 -6.15 17.86
C ARG A 81 -27.61 -6.63 16.98
N CYS A 82 -27.33 -7.91 17.06
CA CYS A 82 -26.39 -8.57 16.17
C CYS A 82 -26.68 -8.25 14.70
N THR A 83 -25.70 -7.69 14.01
CA THR A 83 -25.83 -7.25 12.63
C THR A 83 -25.36 -8.37 11.69
N PRO A 84 -26.17 -8.79 10.70
CA PRO A 84 -25.69 -9.72 9.67
C PRO A 84 -24.45 -9.14 8.95
N GLY A 85 -23.42 -9.96 8.80
CA GLY A 85 -22.14 -9.54 8.23
C GLY A 85 -21.03 -9.30 9.25
N TYR A 86 -21.37 -8.83 10.46
CA TYR A 86 -20.42 -8.74 11.59
C TYR A 86 -20.38 -10.03 12.42
N HIS A 87 -21.51 -10.71 12.54
CA HIS A 87 -21.70 -11.81 13.46
C HIS A 87 -22.27 -13.03 12.73
N GLN A 88 -21.96 -14.21 13.25
CA GLN A 88 -22.51 -15.46 12.77
C GLN A 88 -23.96 -15.64 13.28
N ASP A 89 -24.74 -16.49 12.62
CA ASP A 89 -26.10 -16.83 13.04
C ASP A 89 -26.10 -17.34 14.49
N GLY A 90 -27.02 -16.81 15.31
CA GLY A 90 -27.12 -17.14 16.75
C GLY A 90 -26.15 -16.34 17.63
N CYS A 91 -25.68 -15.18 17.19
CA CYS A 91 -24.77 -14.35 17.97
C CYS A 91 -25.40 -13.80 19.25
N ILE A 92 -24.54 -13.44 20.22
CA ILE A 92 -24.88 -12.79 21.48
C ILE A 92 -24.72 -11.29 21.34
N SER A 93 -25.82 -10.51 21.44
CA SER A 93 -25.76 -9.05 21.42
C SER A 93 -25.14 -8.52 22.72
N VAL A 94 -25.49 -9.07 23.87
CA VAL A 94 -24.95 -8.64 25.16
C VAL A 94 -24.66 -9.85 26.05
N GLY A 95 -23.41 -10.01 26.43
CA GLY A 95 -22.96 -10.96 27.45
C GLY A 95 -22.65 -10.26 28.77
N TRP A 96 -22.68 -10.99 29.88
CA TRP A 96 -22.17 -10.50 31.17
C TRP A 96 -21.64 -11.60 32.05
N VAL A 97 -20.73 -11.22 32.94
CA VAL A 97 -20.07 -12.06 33.93
C VAL A 97 -20.17 -11.39 35.29
N ASN A 98 -20.50 -12.14 36.32
CA ASN A 98 -20.32 -11.70 37.70
C ASN A 98 -18.98 -12.23 38.24
N ALA A 99 -18.00 -11.35 38.39
CA ALA A 99 -16.65 -11.69 38.85
C ALA A 99 -16.40 -11.35 40.32
N GLY A 100 -17.44 -11.02 41.09
CA GLY A 100 -17.33 -10.72 42.54
C GLY A 100 -18.35 -9.73 43.07
N ALA A 101 -19.30 -9.29 42.27
CA ALA A 101 -20.38 -8.41 42.69
C ALA A 101 -21.56 -9.20 43.30
N SER A 102 -22.50 -8.51 43.93
CA SER A 102 -23.75 -9.14 44.39
C SER A 102 -24.61 -9.57 43.19
N GLN A 103 -24.99 -10.85 43.11
CA GLN A 103 -25.78 -11.39 42.00
C GLN A 103 -27.09 -10.63 41.82
N SER A 104 -27.77 -10.33 42.92
CA SER A 104 -29.05 -9.60 42.88
C SER A 104 -28.90 -8.18 42.30
N MET A 105 -27.80 -7.51 42.58
CA MET A 105 -27.51 -6.19 42.03
C MET A 105 -27.19 -6.27 40.52
N VAL A 106 -26.39 -7.26 40.12
CA VAL A 106 -26.07 -7.47 38.68
C VAL A 106 -27.35 -7.75 37.89
N ASP A 107 -28.25 -8.61 38.42
CA ASP A 107 -29.52 -8.93 37.77
C ASP A 107 -30.42 -7.69 37.65
N GLN A 108 -30.48 -6.84 38.68
CA GLN A 108 -31.23 -5.57 38.64
C GLN A 108 -30.66 -4.61 37.59
N VAL A 109 -29.32 -4.45 37.52
CA VAL A 109 -28.66 -3.59 36.55
C VAL A 109 -28.91 -4.08 35.13
N MET A 110 -28.76 -5.39 34.88
CA MET A 110 -28.98 -5.95 33.56
C MET A 110 -30.44 -5.85 33.10
N ASN A 111 -31.40 -6.13 33.99
CA ASN A 111 -32.82 -5.97 33.72
C ASN A 111 -33.17 -4.51 33.41
N LYS A 112 -32.61 -3.56 34.17
CA LYS A 112 -32.79 -2.13 33.92
C LYS A 112 -32.17 -1.70 32.61
N LEU A 113 -30.98 -2.18 32.26
CA LEU A 113 -30.29 -1.91 31.02
C LEU A 113 -31.13 -2.38 29.80
N PHE A 114 -31.67 -3.59 29.85
CA PHE A 114 -32.51 -4.10 28.76
C PHE A 114 -33.82 -3.30 28.61
N ALA A 115 -34.46 -2.93 29.73
CA ALA A 115 -35.65 -2.09 29.69
C ALA A 115 -35.37 -0.70 29.11
N LEU A 116 -34.25 -0.09 29.47
CA LEU A 116 -33.83 1.19 28.90
C LEU A 116 -33.49 1.05 27.40
N ASN A 117 -32.79 0.00 27.02
CA ASN A 117 -32.44 -0.25 25.63
C ASN A 117 -33.68 -0.39 24.74
N GLU A 118 -34.72 -1.04 25.22
CA GLU A 118 -36.03 -1.15 24.56
C GLU A 118 -36.72 0.21 24.48
N ALA A 119 -36.67 1.04 25.52
CA ALA A 119 -37.23 2.38 25.52
C ALA A 119 -36.50 3.32 24.52
N PHE A 120 -35.24 3.06 24.21
CA PHE A 120 -34.45 3.77 23.16
C PHE A 120 -34.63 3.18 21.76
N GLY A 121 -35.57 2.26 21.56
CA GLY A 121 -36.02 1.76 20.28
C GLY A 121 -35.38 0.44 19.81
N THR A 122 -34.54 -0.22 20.62
CA THR A 122 -33.93 -1.51 20.28
C THR A 122 -34.17 -2.53 21.37
N SER A 123 -35.06 -3.49 21.09
CA SER A 123 -35.30 -4.63 21.97
C SER A 123 -34.32 -5.75 21.65
N ILE A 124 -33.52 -6.18 22.62
CA ILE A 124 -32.60 -7.32 22.52
C ILE A 124 -33.35 -8.56 22.99
N PRO A 125 -33.60 -9.58 22.13
CA PRO A 125 -34.34 -10.79 22.53
C PRO A 125 -33.53 -11.63 23.51
N ALA A 126 -34.24 -12.44 24.31
CA ALA A 126 -33.61 -13.32 25.32
C ALA A 126 -32.59 -14.31 24.72
N SER A 127 -32.77 -14.70 23.44
CA SER A 127 -31.84 -15.57 22.73
C SER A 127 -30.49 -14.93 22.43
N GLU A 128 -30.40 -13.60 22.44
CA GLU A 128 -29.19 -12.83 22.20
C GLU A 128 -28.54 -12.29 23.48
N ARG A 129 -29.04 -12.71 24.65
CA ARG A 129 -28.53 -12.34 25.98
C ARG A 129 -27.88 -13.58 26.61
N TYR A 130 -26.68 -13.44 27.14
CA TYR A 130 -26.01 -14.59 27.75
C TYR A 130 -25.24 -14.20 29.02
N SER A 131 -25.48 -14.99 30.12
CA SER A 131 -24.74 -14.85 31.36
C SER A 131 -23.69 -15.95 31.46
N PHE A 132 -22.43 -15.59 31.55
CA PHE A 132 -21.32 -16.51 31.78
C PHE A 132 -21.09 -16.70 33.26
N ASN A 133 -20.67 -17.91 33.68
CA ASN A 133 -20.43 -18.22 35.09
C ASN A 133 -19.09 -17.67 35.60
N SER A 134 -18.13 -17.44 34.70
CA SER A 134 -16.81 -16.88 35.03
C SER A 134 -16.23 -16.09 33.89
N ALA A 135 -15.27 -15.19 34.17
CA ALA A 135 -14.53 -14.47 33.16
C ALA A 135 -13.72 -15.41 32.25
N GLN A 136 -13.18 -16.50 32.81
CA GLN A 136 -12.46 -17.52 32.04
C GLN A 136 -13.37 -18.20 31.02
N GLU A 137 -14.61 -18.56 31.40
CA GLU A 137 -15.59 -19.16 30.49
C GLU A 137 -15.91 -18.18 29.31
N ALA A 138 -16.04 -16.88 29.62
CA ALA A 138 -16.27 -15.86 28.61
C ALA A 138 -15.09 -15.74 27.64
N ASP A 139 -13.86 -15.71 28.16
CA ASP A 139 -12.64 -15.65 27.33
C ASP A 139 -12.51 -16.92 26.47
N ASP A 140 -12.71 -18.10 27.02
CA ASP A 140 -12.65 -19.35 26.28
C ASP A 140 -13.74 -19.42 25.19
N PHE A 141 -14.93 -18.87 25.47
CA PHE A 141 -15.98 -18.75 24.46
C PHE A 141 -15.62 -17.82 23.33
N LEU A 142 -15.02 -16.64 23.63
CA LEU A 142 -14.60 -15.67 22.63
C LEU A 142 -13.48 -16.21 21.72
N ILE A 143 -12.55 -16.97 22.29
CA ILE A 143 -11.47 -17.64 21.55
C ILE A 143 -12.03 -18.75 20.65
N ALA A 144 -12.97 -19.56 21.17
CA ALA A 144 -13.56 -20.66 20.42
C ALA A 144 -14.50 -20.20 19.30
N LYS A 145 -15.16 -19.04 19.48
CA LYS A 145 -16.16 -18.50 18.56
C LYS A 145 -15.89 -17.01 18.28
N PRO A 146 -14.86 -16.68 17.49
CA PRO A 146 -14.55 -15.30 17.14
C PRO A 146 -15.74 -14.68 16.38
N ASN A 147 -15.99 -13.40 16.62
CA ASN A 147 -17.10 -12.61 16.02
C ASN A 147 -18.52 -13.14 16.34
N TYR A 148 -18.68 -13.86 17.46
CA TYR A 148 -19.99 -14.35 17.88
C TYR A 148 -20.67 -13.44 18.92
N THR A 149 -19.96 -12.42 19.43
CA THR A 149 -20.43 -11.52 20.48
C THR A 149 -20.08 -10.08 20.16
N GLN A 150 -21.00 -9.14 20.41
CA GLN A 150 -20.74 -7.72 20.27
C GLN A 150 -19.93 -7.17 21.45
N GLY A 151 -20.33 -7.55 22.67
CA GLY A 151 -19.63 -7.14 23.87
C GLY A 151 -20.09 -7.89 25.12
N ILE A 152 -19.23 -7.85 26.13
CA ILE A 152 -19.42 -8.52 27.41
C ILE A 152 -19.11 -7.54 28.54
N TYR A 153 -19.99 -7.49 29.55
CA TYR A 153 -19.74 -6.79 30.81
C TYR A 153 -19.17 -7.75 31.84
N ILE A 154 -18.09 -7.37 32.50
CA ILE A 154 -17.52 -8.13 33.63
C ILE A 154 -17.63 -7.28 34.88
N PHE A 155 -18.49 -7.66 35.81
CA PHE A 155 -18.71 -6.94 37.08
C PHE A 155 -17.76 -7.44 38.14
N HIS A 156 -16.79 -6.64 38.57
CA HIS A 156 -15.82 -6.97 39.62
C HIS A 156 -16.36 -6.59 41.01
N SER A 157 -16.97 -5.42 41.13
CA SER A 157 -17.66 -4.99 42.33
C SER A 157 -18.80 -4.03 41.97
N LEU A 158 -19.92 -4.22 42.67
CA LEU A 158 -21.12 -3.42 42.46
C LEU A 158 -21.80 -3.19 43.79
N ASN A 159 -21.60 -1.99 44.37
CA ASN A 159 -22.18 -1.54 45.63
C ASN A 159 -22.80 -0.15 45.44
N GLU A 160 -23.59 0.34 46.38
CA GLU A 160 -24.24 1.63 46.32
C GLU A 160 -23.27 2.83 46.16
N THR A 161 -22.01 2.69 46.64
CA THR A 161 -21.02 3.73 46.66
C THR A 161 -19.84 3.53 45.68
N TYR A 162 -19.67 2.29 45.17
CA TYR A 162 -18.54 1.95 44.33
C TYR A 162 -18.93 0.91 43.29
N VAL A 163 -18.62 1.25 42.03
CA VAL A 163 -18.89 0.38 40.88
C VAL A 163 -17.58 0.19 40.11
N ASN A 164 -17.20 -1.10 39.91
CA ASN A 164 -16.05 -1.48 39.10
C ASN A 164 -16.47 -2.58 38.12
N TYR A 165 -16.33 -2.27 36.83
CA TYR A 165 -16.66 -3.20 35.76
C TYR A 165 -15.69 -3.04 34.59
N THR A 166 -15.56 -4.06 33.78
CA THR A 166 -14.81 -4.06 32.50
C THR A 166 -15.78 -4.30 31.35
N ILE A 167 -15.55 -3.65 30.23
CA ILE A 167 -16.24 -3.88 28.97
C ILE A 167 -15.27 -4.53 27.99
N GLN A 168 -15.55 -5.73 27.55
CA GLN A 168 -14.92 -6.35 26.40
C GLN A 168 -15.84 -6.15 25.19
N PHE A 169 -15.33 -5.71 24.07
CA PHE A 169 -16.14 -5.45 22.89
C PHE A 169 -15.42 -5.91 21.61
N ASN A 170 -16.20 -6.17 20.57
CA ASN A 170 -15.68 -6.60 19.29
C ASN A 170 -14.98 -5.44 18.56
N GLN A 171 -13.69 -5.59 18.31
CA GLN A 171 -12.87 -4.62 17.57
C GLN A 171 -12.72 -4.94 16.07
N SER A 172 -13.50 -5.87 15.53
CA SER A 172 -13.44 -6.21 14.12
C SER A 172 -13.85 -5.01 13.26
N ILE A 173 -12.93 -4.56 12.43
CA ILE A 173 -13.18 -3.50 11.46
C ILE A 173 -13.69 -4.13 10.18
N LEU A 174 -14.91 -3.78 9.77
CA LEU A 174 -15.43 -4.12 8.45
C LEU A 174 -15.34 -2.90 7.56
N CYS A 175 -14.65 -3.06 6.46
CA CYS A 175 -14.60 -2.06 5.40
C CYS A 175 -15.36 -2.62 4.21
N ASP A 176 -16.35 -1.89 3.71
CA ASP A 176 -16.91 -2.17 2.39
C ASP A 176 -15.86 -1.89 1.33
N ALA A 177 -15.83 -2.68 0.25
CA ALA A 177 -14.82 -2.57 -0.81
C ALA A 177 -14.71 -1.15 -1.42
N PHE A 178 -15.70 -0.29 -1.21
CA PHE A 178 -15.81 1.06 -1.77
C PHE A 178 -16.36 2.11 -0.79
N LYS A 179 -16.47 1.81 0.51
CA LYS A 179 -17.01 2.72 1.53
C LYS A 179 -16.10 2.79 2.75
N SER A 180 -16.40 3.78 3.60
CA SER A 180 -15.76 3.95 4.91
C SER A 180 -15.79 2.68 5.75
N CYS A 181 -14.74 2.50 6.54
CA CYS A 181 -14.72 1.45 7.56
C CYS A 181 -15.57 1.88 8.75
N ASN A 182 -16.24 0.93 9.41
CA ASN A 182 -16.89 1.22 10.67
C ASN A 182 -15.87 1.50 11.77
N ASP A 183 -16.26 2.31 12.76
CA ASP A 183 -15.49 2.50 13.99
C ASP A 183 -16.11 1.66 15.12
N PRO A 184 -15.46 0.53 15.51
CA PRO A 184 -15.98 -0.33 16.58
C PRO A 184 -16.10 0.38 17.93
N SER A 185 -15.33 1.44 18.18
CA SER A 185 -15.42 2.22 19.41
C SER A 185 -16.72 3.01 19.47
N VAL A 186 -17.17 3.54 18.34
CA VAL A 186 -18.42 4.27 18.21
C VAL A 186 -19.61 3.33 18.13
N ASP A 187 -19.49 2.25 17.34
CA ASP A 187 -20.61 1.33 17.08
C ASP A 187 -20.91 0.40 18.27
N PHE A 188 -19.88 -0.03 19.02
CA PHE A 188 -20.05 -1.00 20.10
C PHE A 188 -19.68 -0.41 21.47
N LEU A 189 -18.44 0.05 21.68
CA LEU A 189 -17.98 0.47 23.00
C LEU A 189 -18.82 1.59 23.58
N LEU A 190 -19.10 2.63 22.79
CA LEU A 190 -19.79 3.82 23.26
C LEU A 190 -21.26 3.55 23.66
N PRO A 191 -22.07 2.83 22.85
CA PRO A 191 -23.40 2.38 23.28
C PRO A 191 -23.38 1.47 24.52
N PHE A 192 -22.44 0.52 24.60
CA PHE A 192 -22.30 -0.34 25.77
C PHE A 192 -22.03 0.46 27.05
N LYS A 193 -21.04 1.38 26.99
CA LYS A 193 -20.69 2.23 28.13
C LYS A 193 -21.85 3.10 28.58
N VAL A 194 -22.44 3.86 27.66
CA VAL A 194 -23.46 4.85 27.98
C VAL A 194 -24.75 4.20 28.50
N ASN A 195 -25.20 3.10 27.92
CA ASN A 195 -26.42 2.43 28.38
C ASN A 195 -26.23 1.76 29.74
N LEU A 196 -25.04 1.20 30.04
CA LEU A 196 -24.74 0.72 31.38
C LEU A 196 -24.69 1.85 32.40
N ASP A 197 -24.02 2.97 32.10
CA ASP A 197 -23.96 4.13 32.98
C ASP A 197 -25.38 4.68 33.28
N ARG A 198 -26.27 4.74 32.26
CA ARG A 198 -27.67 5.14 32.44
C ARG A 198 -28.40 4.19 33.40
N ALA A 199 -28.22 2.88 33.23
CA ALA A 199 -28.85 1.90 34.10
C ALA A 199 -28.36 2.01 35.55
N LEU A 200 -27.06 2.17 35.74
CA LEU A 200 -26.45 2.36 37.06
C LEU A 200 -26.91 3.66 37.72
N LEU A 201 -26.93 4.78 37.03
CA LEU A 201 -27.34 6.06 37.57
C LEU A 201 -28.83 6.07 37.95
N GLN A 202 -29.70 5.40 37.16
CA GLN A 202 -31.12 5.29 37.50
C GLN A 202 -31.41 4.36 38.66
N LEU A 203 -30.54 3.37 38.91
CA LEU A 203 -30.68 2.46 40.04
C LEU A 203 -30.07 3.00 41.33
N LEU A 204 -28.87 3.64 41.23
CA LEU A 204 -28.10 4.00 42.42
C LEU A 204 -28.28 5.45 42.84
N VAL A 205 -28.64 6.35 41.93
CA VAL A 205 -28.74 7.80 42.22
C VAL A 205 -30.19 8.26 42.24
N ALA A 206 -30.90 8.19 41.13
CA ALA A 206 -32.29 8.62 41.04
C ALA A 206 -33.01 7.95 39.86
N PRO A 207 -34.24 7.42 40.04
CA PRO A 207 -34.98 6.74 38.97
C PRO A 207 -35.27 7.61 37.75
N ASP A 208 -35.38 8.92 37.96
CA ASP A 208 -35.68 9.91 36.89
C ASP A 208 -34.43 10.52 36.26
N PHE A 209 -33.24 10.02 36.59
CA PHE A 209 -31.99 10.52 36.05
C PHE A 209 -31.90 10.33 34.54
N GLN A 210 -31.68 11.41 33.81
CA GLN A 210 -31.52 11.37 32.35
C GLN A 210 -30.06 11.71 31.96
N LEU A 211 -29.40 10.75 31.29
CA LEU A 211 -28.08 10.91 30.73
C LEU A 211 -28.17 10.93 29.20
N THR A 212 -27.88 12.06 28.59
CA THR A 212 -27.71 12.17 27.14
C THR A 212 -26.24 12.36 26.84
N VAL A 213 -25.68 11.49 26.06
CA VAL A 213 -24.30 11.58 25.60
C VAL A 213 -24.30 11.80 24.09
N THR A 214 -23.56 12.79 23.65
CA THR A 214 -23.32 13.02 22.23
C THR A 214 -21.83 12.85 21.95
N TRP A 215 -21.51 12.36 20.79
CA TRP A 215 -20.15 12.26 20.30
C TRP A 215 -20.02 13.04 19.00
N SER A 216 -18.85 13.53 18.69
CA SER A 216 -18.53 14.21 17.44
C SER A 216 -17.05 14.04 17.15
N ASP A 217 -16.70 14.01 15.86
CA ASP A 217 -15.32 14.02 15.44
C ASP A 217 -14.66 15.36 15.77
N MET A 218 -13.37 15.33 16.07
CA MET A 218 -12.63 16.58 16.22
C MET A 218 -12.42 17.24 14.86
N PRO A 219 -12.56 18.57 14.77
CA PRO A 219 -12.18 19.29 13.56
C PRO A 219 -10.75 18.96 13.15
N HIS A 220 -10.55 18.59 11.89
CA HIS A 220 -9.22 18.22 11.40
C HIS A 220 -8.98 18.78 9.99
N PRO A 221 -7.73 19.10 9.64
CA PRO A 221 -7.39 19.44 8.26
C PRO A 221 -7.63 18.23 7.36
N ARG A 222 -7.68 18.48 6.05
CA ARG A 222 -7.82 17.41 5.08
C ARG A 222 -6.76 16.34 5.34
N LEU A 223 -7.20 15.12 5.61
CA LEU A 223 -6.31 14.00 5.77
C LEU A 223 -5.71 13.66 4.39
N PRO A 224 -4.40 13.42 4.29
CA PRO A 224 -3.82 12.96 3.05
C PRO A 224 -4.43 11.60 2.71
N GLY A 225 -5.27 11.57 1.65
CA GLY A 225 -5.79 10.31 1.11
C GLY A 225 -4.63 9.38 0.73
N ARG A 226 -4.87 8.08 0.68
CA ARG A 226 -3.87 7.10 0.23
C ARG A 226 -3.48 7.40 -1.22
N ASN A 227 -2.35 8.06 -1.40
CA ASN A 227 -1.78 8.27 -2.71
C ASN A 227 -1.29 6.93 -3.27
N VAL A 228 -1.88 6.50 -4.39
CA VAL A 228 -1.39 5.32 -5.14
C VAL A 228 0.10 5.46 -5.45
N PHE A 229 0.58 6.70 -5.66
CA PHE A 229 1.99 6.99 -5.86
C PHE A 229 2.85 6.63 -4.65
N GLU A 230 2.41 6.90 -3.42
CA GLU A 230 3.15 6.55 -2.20
C GLU A 230 3.25 5.03 -2.01
N THR A 231 2.19 4.30 -2.37
CA THR A 231 2.12 2.86 -2.16
C THR A 231 2.75 2.07 -3.31
N LEU A 232 2.42 2.41 -4.56
CA LEU A 232 2.83 1.65 -5.75
C LEU A 232 3.82 2.39 -6.65
N GLY A 233 4.01 3.69 -6.45
CA GLY A 233 4.79 4.55 -7.34
C GLY A 233 6.24 4.10 -7.46
N ALA A 234 6.88 3.79 -6.35
CA ALA A 234 8.27 3.30 -6.35
C ALA A 234 8.40 2.00 -7.16
N MET A 235 7.46 1.07 -7.00
CA MET A 235 7.43 -0.19 -7.74
C MET A 235 7.22 0.04 -9.24
N LEU A 236 6.28 0.88 -9.63
CA LEU A 236 5.96 1.14 -11.03
C LEU A 236 7.09 1.89 -11.74
N VAL A 237 7.72 2.87 -11.08
CA VAL A 237 8.91 3.56 -11.59
C VAL A 237 10.08 2.59 -11.75
N PHE A 238 10.33 1.73 -10.76
CA PHE A 238 11.34 0.68 -10.83
C PHE A 238 11.12 -0.22 -12.05
N VAL A 239 9.91 -0.75 -12.23
CA VAL A 239 9.56 -1.62 -13.37
C VAL A 239 9.77 -0.90 -14.70
N SER A 240 9.39 0.37 -14.80
CA SER A 240 9.52 1.15 -16.01
C SER A 240 10.97 1.37 -16.42
N LEU A 241 11.87 1.63 -15.47
CA LEU A 241 13.28 1.82 -15.71
C LEU A 241 14.00 0.50 -16.04
N ILE A 242 13.66 -0.60 -15.35
CA ILE A 242 14.27 -1.90 -15.59
C ILE A 242 13.79 -2.54 -16.90
N PHE A 243 12.67 -2.05 -17.49
CA PHE A 243 12.20 -2.53 -18.78
C PHE A 243 13.26 -2.35 -19.89
N GLY A 244 14.13 -1.34 -19.79
CA GLY A 244 15.29 -1.15 -20.65
C GLY A 244 16.21 -2.37 -20.70
N LEU A 245 16.40 -3.08 -19.59
CA LEU A 245 17.23 -4.28 -19.51
C LEU A 245 16.86 -5.33 -20.55
N VAL A 246 15.55 -5.56 -20.77
CA VAL A 246 15.08 -6.56 -21.73
C VAL A 246 15.53 -6.20 -23.13
N ILE A 247 15.34 -4.94 -23.53
CA ILE A 247 15.63 -4.44 -24.88
C ILE A 247 17.15 -4.38 -25.12
N GLU A 248 17.90 -3.90 -24.15
CA GLU A 248 19.35 -3.80 -24.19
C GLU A 248 20.01 -5.18 -24.28
N CYS A 249 19.53 -6.13 -23.49
CA CYS A 249 20.00 -7.51 -23.51
C CYS A 249 19.66 -8.19 -24.84
N GLU A 250 18.42 -8.08 -25.31
CA GLU A 250 17.95 -8.65 -26.58
C GLU A 250 18.79 -8.13 -27.75
N THR A 251 19.03 -6.82 -27.84
CA THR A 251 19.75 -6.18 -28.94
C THR A 251 21.18 -6.70 -29.06
N VAL A 252 21.89 -6.82 -27.93
CA VAL A 252 23.28 -7.30 -27.91
C VAL A 252 23.34 -8.81 -28.23
N VAL A 253 22.41 -9.61 -27.68
CA VAL A 253 22.37 -11.05 -27.92
C VAL A 253 21.94 -11.35 -29.37
N TRP A 254 21.05 -10.55 -29.97
CA TRP A 254 20.67 -10.67 -31.36
C TRP A 254 21.87 -10.49 -32.30
N GLU A 255 22.73 -9.48 -32.08
CA GLU A 255 23.96 -9.33 -32.86
C GLU A 255 24.93 -10.52 -32.69
N LYS A 256 24.96 -11.11 -31.50
CA LYS A 256 25.75 -12.30 -31.22
C LYS A 256 25.19 -13.52 -31.94
N GLU A 257 23.87 -13.75 -31.90
CA GLU A 257 23.15 -14.83 -32.58
C GLU A 257 23.32 -14.74 -34.10
N ALA A 258 23.20 -13.54 -34.67
CA ALA A 258 23.42 -13.26 -36.10
C ALA A 258 24.89 -13.32 -36.52
N ARG A 259 25.82 -13.65 -35.62
CA ARG A 259 27.29 -13.68 -35.85
C ARG A 259 27.91 -12.37 -36.36
N LEU A 260 27.17 -11.27 -36.25
CA LEU A 260 27.66 -9.94 -36.71
C LEU A 260 28.89 -9.50 -35.93
N LYS A 261 28.89 -9.73 -34.62
CA LYS A 261 30.04 -9.46 -33.75
C LYS A 261 31.29 -10.23 -34.20
N ALA A 262 31.15 -11.52 -34.50
CA ALA A 262 32.27 -12.36 -34.96
C ALA A 262 32.81 -11.87 -36.31
N GLY A 263 31.92 -11.51 -37.26
CA GLY A 263 32.31 -10.94 -38.54
C GLY A 263 33.11 -9.66 -38.40
N MET A 264 32.67 -8.72 -37.55
CA MET A 264 33.38 -7.47 -37.26
C MET A 264 34.77 -7.72 -36.60
N GLN A 265 34.89 -8.76 -35.76
CA GLN A 265 36.16 -9.12 -35.12
C GLN A 265 37.17 -9.65 -36.16
N VAL A 266 36.70 -10.46 -37.11
CA VAL A 266 37.55 -10.95 -38.21
C VAL A 266 38.07 -9.78 -39.08
N MET A 267 37.29 -8.72 -39.23
CA MET A 267 37.73 -7.50 -39.91
C MET A 267 38.63 -6.57 -39.07
N GLY A 268 39.09 -7.04 -37.87
CA GLY A 268 40.04 -6.30 -37.04
C GLY A 268 39.42 -5.44 -35.94
N LEU A 269 38.08 -5.51 -35.72
CA LEU A 269 37.44 -4.82 -34.62
C LEU A 269 37.80 -5.43 -33.27
N LYS A 270 38.28 -4.62 -32.31
CA LYS A 270 38.55 -5.10 -30.95
C LYS A 270 37.26 -5.16 -30.12
N SER A 271 37.20 -6.19 -29.31
CA SER A 271 36.05 -6.43 -28.41
C SER A 271 35.76 -5.24 -27.48
N SER A 272 36.80 -4.54 -26.99
CA SER A 272 36.62 -3.35 -26.16
C SER A 272 35.90 -2.19 -26.87
N SER A 273 36.20 -1.95 -28.16
CA SER A 273 35.54 -0.91 -28.96
C SER A 273 34.06 -1.26 -29.22
N TYR A 274 33.77 -2.54 -29.36
CA TYR A 274 32.38 -3.04 -29.49
C TYR A 274 31.56 -2.76 -28.24
N TRP A 275 32.05 -3.18 -27.09
CA TRP A 275 31.35 -2.99 -25.82
C TRP A 275 31.21 -1.50 -25.45
N LEU A 276 32.28 -0.72 -25.67
CA LEU A 276 32.25 0.72 -25.42
C LEU A 276 31.18 1.43 -26.27
N SER A 277 31.06 1.06 -27.55
CA SER A 277 30.07 1.69 -28.43
C SER A 277 28.64 1.38 -28.02
N TRP A 278 28.35 0.15 -27.60
CA TRP A 278 27.03 -0.21 -27.05
C TRP A 278 26.76 0.48 -25.71
N PHE A 279 27.76 0.55 -24.84
CA PHE A 279 27.61 1.24 -23.55
C PHE A 279 27.23 2.71 -23.75
N ILE A 280 27.94 3.42 -24.61
CA ILE A 280 27.66 4.84 -24.91
C ILE A 280 26.23 4.97 -25.50
N THR A 281 25.85 4.07 -26.41
CA THR A 281 24.52 4.10 -27.04
C THR A 281 23.42 3.92 -26.01
N HIS A 282 23.50 2.88 -25.17
CA HIS A 282 22.48 2.61 -24.16
C HIS A 282 22.48 3.68 -23.06
N PHE A 283 23.65 4.18 -22.66
CA PHE A 283 23.77 5.30 -21.73
C PHE A 283 23.01 6.54 -22.21
N VAL A 284 23.17 6.92 -23.47
CA VAL A 284 22.49 8.09 -24.04
C VAL A 284 20.98 7.87 -24.08
N ILE A 285 20.53 6.69 -24.53
CA ILE A 285 19.09 6.37 -24.62
C ILE A 285 18.45 6.38 -23.24
N THR A 286 19.08 5.76 -22.26
CA THR A 286 18.58 5.68 -20.89
C THR A 286 18.50 7.06 -20.24
N ASN A 287 19.52 7.92 -20.46
CA ASN A 287 19.46 9.30 -19.95
C ASN A 287 18.39 10.15 -20.65
N ILE A 288 18.16 9.99 -21.95
CA ILE A 288 17.04 10.64 -22.65
C ILE A 288 15.70 10.19 -22.03
N SER A 289 15.52 8.88 -21.76
CA SER A 289 14.34 8.33 -21.12
C SER A 289 14.12 8.92 -19.71
N ILE A 290 15.17 9.02 -18.91
CA ILE A 290 15.13 9.60 -17.56
C ILE A 290 14.74 11.08 -17.60
N ILE A 291 15.33 11.86 -18.52
CA ILE A 291 15.00 13.28 -18.68
C ILE A 291 13.53 13.45 -19.07
N LEU A 292 13.02 12.65 -20.02
CA LEU A 292 11.61 12.66 -20.40
C LEU A 292 10.69 12.25 -19.22
N CYS A 293 11.10 11.28 -18.44
CA CYS A 293 10.38 10.87 -17.23
C CYS A 293 10.30 12.03 -16.21
N ILE A 294 11.40 12.73 -15.95
CA ILE A 294 11.42 13.88 -15.03
C ILE A 294 10.54 15.01 -15.58
N ILE A 295 10.64 15.34 -16.86
CA ILE A 295 9.81 16.38 -17.49
C ILE A 295 8.33 16.01 -17.39
N SER A 296 7.95 14.77 -17.66
CA SER A 296 6.57 14.31 -17.52
C SER A 296 6.08 14.35 -16.08
N GLY A 297 6.92 14.00 -15.10
CA GLY A 297 6.61 14.11 -13.67
C GLY A 297 6.36 15.55 -13.22
N LEU A 298 7.13 16.51 -13.75
CA LEU A 298 6.92 17.93 -13.49
C LEU A 298 5.63 18.45 -14.14
N ILE A 299 5.33 18.07 -15.38
CA ILE A 299 4.09 18.46 -16.08
C ILE A 299 2.86 17.91 -15.34
N LEU A 300 2.94 16.69 -14.85
CA LEU A 300 1.88 16.01 -14.09
C LEU A 300 1.79 16.50 -12.65
N GLN A 301 2.63 17.45 -12.22
CA GLN A 301 2.66 18.03 -10.87
C GLN A 301 2.76 17.00 -9.75
N LEU A 302 3.51 15.92 -9.96
CA LEU A 302 3.73 14.90 -8.94
C LEU A 302 4.64 15.44 -7.83
N ASP A 303 4.18 15.39 -6.60
CA ASP A 303 4.86 15.90 -5.39
C ASP A 303 6.31 15.43 -5.27
N PHE A 304 6.58 14.19 -5.66
CA PHE A 304 7.92 13.62 -5.65
C PHE A 304 8.93 14.43 -6.49
N PHE A 305 8.52 14.93 -7.67
CA PHE A 305 9.39 15.72 -8.55
C PHE A 305 9.42 17.21 -8.18
N TRP A 306 8.36 17.72 -7.53
CA TRP A 306 8.27 19.12 -7.12
C TRP A 306 8.94 19.41 -5.78
N LYS A 307 8.86 18.47 -4.83
CA LYS A 307 9.35 18.66 -3.46
C LYS A 307 10.81 18.25 -3.26
N ASN A 308 11.41 17.54 -4.21
CA ASN A 308 12.79 17.07 -4.13
C ASN A 308 13.69 17.75 -5.15
N ASP A 309 14.99 17.75 -4.87
CA ASP A 309 16.00 18.29 -5.78
C ASP A 309 16.09 17.47 -7.06
N LEU A 310 15.86 18.10 -8.20
CA LEU A 310 15.88 17.46 -9.52
C LEU A 310 17.25 16.89 -9.90
N VAL A 311 18.34 17.50 -9.42
CA VAL A 311 19.70 17.00 -9.67
C VAL A 311 19.92 15.68 -8.94
N LEU A 312 19.39 15.56 -7.72
CA LEU A 312 19.45 14.35 -6.92
C LEU A 312 18.62 13.23 -7.58
N ILE A 313 17.40 13.54 -8.02
CA ILE A 313 16.52 12.57 -8.72
C ILE A 313 17.20 12.08 -10.00
N TYR A 314 17.73 13.01 -10.83
CA TYR A 314 18.43 12.66 -12.06
C TYR A 314 19.65 11.79 -11.77
N GLY A 315 20.47 12.16 -10.78
CA GLY A 315 21.66 11.40 -10.37
C GLY A 315 21.31 9.99 -9.92
N LEU A 316 20.28 9.83 -9.09
CA LEU A 316 19.80 8.53 -8.61
C LEU A 316 19.31 7.64 -9.76
N PHE A 317 18.47 8.18 -10.64
CA PHE A 317 17.92 7.42 -11.78
C PHE A 317 19.01 7.08 -12.80
N SER A 318 19.96 7.99 -13.05
CA SER A 318 21.09 7.75 -13.96
C SER A 318 22.02 6.66 -13.41
N LEU A 319 22.33 6.68 -12.11
CA LEU A 319 23.13 5.62 -11.49
C LEU A 319 22.41 4.27 -11.57
N PHE A 320 21.11 4.24 -11.27
CA PHE A 320 20.30 3.03 -11.40
C PHE A 320 20.28 2.52 -12.84
N GLY A 321 20.06 3.40 -13.83
CA GLY A 321 20.09 3.06 -15.24
C GLY A 321 21.42 2.47 -15.67
N ASN A 322 22.56 3.01 -15.19
CA ASN A 322 23.89 2.46 -15.45
C ASN A 322 24.06 1.05 -14.85
N CYS A 323 23.52 0.78 -13.66
CA CYS A 323 23.49 -0.56 -13.08
C CYS A 323 22.68 -1.54 -13.94
N VAL A 324 21.55 -1.09 -14.48
CA VAL A 324 20.69 -1.88 -15.39
C VAL A 324 21.46 -2.23 -16.67
N ILE A 325 22.16 -1.29 -17.29
CA ILE A 325 23.02 -1.52 -18.46
C ILE A 325 24.10 -2.56 -18.15
N GLY A 326 24.79 -2.42 -17.00
CA GLY A 326 25.81 -3.38 -16.57
C GLY A 326 25.23 -4.79 -16.40
N MET A 327 24.05 -4.90 -15.82
CA MET A 327 23.34 -6.15 -15.64
C MET A 327 22.90 -6.76 -16.98
N ALA A 328 22.42 -5.95 -17.92
CA ALA A 328 22.09 -6.39 -19.27
C ALA A 328 23.29 -7.01 -19.99
N TYR A 329 24.48 -6.42 -19.84
CA TYR A 329 25.70 -6.97 -20.44
C TYR A 329 26.18 -8.25 -19.78
N LEU A 330 26.06 -8.37 -18.46
CA LEU A 330 26.37 -9.61 -17.75
C LEU A 330 25.48 -10.74 -18.26
N ILE A 331 24.17 -10.52 -18.35
CA ILE A 331 23.22 -11.51 -18.84
C ILE A 331 23.48 -11.82 -20.33
N SER A 332 23.70 -10.80 -21.16
CA SER A 332 24.02 -10.98 -22.59
C SER A 332 25.29 -11.77 -22.84
N SER A 333 26.25 -11.73 -21.91
CA SER A 333 27.47 -12.52 -22.00
C SER A 333 27.19 -14.04 -21.84
N LEU A 334 26.24 -14.41 -20.99
CA LEU A 334 25.88 -15.78 -20.68
C LEU A 334 24.94 -16.40 -21.72
N LEU A 335 24.10 -15.60 -22.37
CA LEU A 335 23.08 -16.07 -23.29
C LEU A 335 23.55 -16.04 -24.75
N GLN A 336 23.05 -17.03 -25.53
CA GLN A 336 23.40 -17.16 -26.95
C GLN A 336 22.22 -16.94 -27.90
N LYS A 337 20.98 -16.98 -27.39
CA LYS A 337 19.75 -16.80 -28.18
C LYS A 337 18.97 -15.59 -27.70
N ALA A 338 18.57 -14.71 -28.61
CA ALA A 338 17.85 -13.48 -28.30
C ALA A 338 16.52 -13.75 -27.57
N ARG A 339 15.79 -14.79 -27.92
CA ARG A 339 14.55 -15.18 -27.22
C ARG A 339 14.79 -15.51 -25.74
N LEU A 340 15.88 -16.21 -25.42
CA LEU A 340 16.23 -16.50 -24.02
C LEU A 340 16.63 -15.24 -23.25
N ALA A 341 17.26 -14.27 -23.93
CA ALA A 341 17.60 -12.98 -23.34
C ALA A 341 16.35 -12.20 -22.93
N MET A 342 15.34 -12.17 -23.80
CA MET A 342 14.06 -11.55 -23.51
C MET A 342 13.36 -12.21 -22.30
N PHE A 343 13.23 -13.54 -22.29
CA PHE A 343 12.64 -14.25 -21.14
C PHE A 343 13.45 -14.07 -19.84
N GLY A 344 14.77 -14.06 -19.92
CA GLY A 344 15.64 -13.83 -18.77
C GLY A 344 15.44 -12.43 -18.18
N GLY A 345 15.34 -11.41 -19.02
CA GLY A 345 15.05 -10.03 -18.63
C GLY A 345 13.67 -9.92 -17.94
N PHE A 346 12.62 -10.50 -18.53
CA PHE A 346 11.30 -10.54 -17.89
C PHE A 346 11.31 -11.32 -16.56
N GLY A 347 12.08 -12.41 -16.46
CA GLY A 347 12.23 -13.16 -15.20
C GLY A 347 12.79 -12.28 -14.07
N ILE A 348 13.73 -11.40 -14.38
CA ILE A 348 14.30 -10.45 -13.39
C ILE A 348 13.26 -9.42 -12.99
N ILE A 349 12.48 -8.87 -13.93
CA ILE A 349 11.40 -7.94 -13.61
C ILE A 349 10.38 -8.60 -12.68
N LEU A 350 9.95 -9.83 -13.00
CA LEU A 350 9.00 -10.58 -12.18
C LEU A 350 9.55 -10.92 -10.79
N SER A 351 10.85 -11.25 -10.69
CA SER A 351 11.48 -11.49 -9.38
C SER A 351 11.51 -10.22 -8.52
N GLY A 352 11.80 -9.06 -9.10
CA GLY A 352 11.74 -7.77 -8.42
C GLY A 352 10.33 -7.41 -7.95
N LEU A 353 9.32 -7.67 -8.79
CA LEU A 353 7.91 -7.49 -8.43
C LEU A 353 7.46 -8.42 -7.29
N ALA A 354 7.96 -9.66 -7.24
CA ALA A 354 7.63 -10.61 -6.18
C ALA A 354 8.28 -10.24 -4.82
N VAL A 355 9.44 -9.61 -4.83
CA VAL A 355 10.14 -9.18 -3.60
C VAL A 355 9.45 -7.95 -2.97
N PHE A 356 8.83 -7.08 -3.76
CA PHE A 356 8.21 -5.85 -3.26
C PHE A 356 7.10 -6.08 -2.20
N PRO A 357 6.10 -6.96 -2.41
CA PRO A 357 5.10 -7.24 -1.37
C PRO A 357 5.69 -7.92 -0.13
N LEU A 358 6.76 -8.70 -0.27
CA LEU A 358 7.48 -9.27 0.88
C LEU A 358 8.11 -8.18 1.77
N GLN A 359 8.65 -7.12 1.17
CA GLN A 359 9.16 -5.98 1.94
C GLN A 359 8.04 -5.24 2.70
N LEU A 360 6.85 -5.10 2.10
CA LEU A 360 5.70 -4.50 2.77
C LEU A 360 5.25 -5.33 3.99
N VAL A 361 5.27 -6.66 3.88
CA VAL A 361 4.89 -7.56 4.99
C VAL A 361 5.93 -7.58 6.12
N ILE A 362 7.22 -7.35 5.81
CA ILE A 362 8.29 -7.35 6.81
C ILE A 362 8.39 -6.00 7.54
N LEU A 363 7.98 -4.90 6.90
CA LEU A 363 8.08 -3.53 7.45
C LEU A 363 6.82 -3.10 8.24
N TYR A 364 5.72 -3.85 8.14
CA TYR A 364 4.47 -3.66 8.87
C TYR A 364 4.09 -4.89 9.68
#